data_6a844845b383f70e0fa13090d1d8cb2f
#
_entry.id   6a844845b383f70e0fa13090d1d8cb2f
#
_cell.length_a   1.000
_cell.length_b   1.000
_cell.length_c   1.000
_cell.angle_alpha   90.00
_cell.angle_beta   90.00
_cell.angle_gamma   90.00
#
_symmetry.space_group_name_H-M   'P 1'
#
loop_
_entity.id
_entity.type
_entity.pdbx_description
1 polymer ?
#
loop_
_entity_poly.entity_id
_entity_poly.type
_entity_poly.pdbx_seq_one_letter_code
_entity_poly.pdbx_strand_id
1 'polypeptide(L)'
;IAFEFGAAISPVFKLYLIKEYQRLKELESNQYNLEWNVKRILSKANYHIHTDAVKNYILPTLSELKEAFVYADEADLLNLAMFGCTAKQWKVANPERALKGENIRDIASINELAILSNIESLNASLIKHNIAKEERFKILVETIKEQRAVLDKVDYLKSIKKLSNDTYISMESNKQLDK
;
A
#
# COMPACT_ATOMS: atom_id res chain seq x y z
N ILE A 1 -2.90 -5.44 -39.42
CA ILE A 1 -3.39 -5.93 -40.74
C ILE A 1 -4.47 -6.99 -40.56
N ALA A 2 -4.28 -8.10 -39.84
CA ALA A 2 -5.31 -9.16 -39.66
C ALA A 2 -6.59 -8.67 -38.97
N PHE A 3 -6.47 -7.82 -37.94
CA PHE A 3 -7.62 -7.26 -37.22
C PHE A 3 -8.42 -6.26 -38.05
N GLU A 4 -7.77 -5.42 -38.83
CA GLU A 4 -8.42 -4.47 -39.75
C GLU A 4 -9.16 -5.19 -40.86
N PHE A 5 -8.57 -6.26 -41.40
CA PHE A 5 -9.21 -7.09 -42.42
C PHE A 5 -10.48 -7.78 -41.88
N GLY A 6 -10.40 -8.37 -40.68
CA GLY A 6 -11.54 -9.00 -40.03
C GLY A 6 -12.67 -7.99 -39.70
N ALA A 7 -12.32 -6.76 -39.28
CA ALA A 7 -13.28 -5.70 -38.98
C ALA A 7 -13.93 -5.13 -40.26
N ALA A 8 -13.25 -5.17 -41.41
CA ALA A 8 -13.84 -4.75 -42.72
C ALA A 8 -14.83 -5.77 -43.27
N ILE A 9 -14.64 -7.07 -42.99
CA ILE A 9 -15.50 -8.15 -43.49
C ILE A 9 -16.74 -8.35 -42.62
N SER A 10 -16.61 -8.17 -41.27
CA SER A 10 -17.73 -8.41 -40.37
C SER A 10 -17.91 -7.30 -39.34
N PRO A 11 -19.03 -6.50 -39.48
CA PRO A 11 -19.41 -5.51 -38.47
C PRO A 11 -19.60 -6.12 -37.08
N VAL A 12 -20.05 -7.36 -37.00
CA VAL A 12 -20.22 -8.10 -35.74
C VAL A 12 -18.86 -8.36 -35.05
N PHE A 13 -17.84 -8.71 -35.82
CA PHE A 13 -16.49 -8.89 -35.32
C PHE A 13 -15.90 -7.58 -34.78
N LYS A 14 -16.16 -6.46 -35.48
CA LYS A 14 -15.74 -5.14 -35.00
C LYS A 14 -16.39 -4.78 -33.66
N LEU A 15 -17.70 -5.01 -33.50
CA LEU A 15 -18.40 -4.81 -32.23
C LEU A 15 -17.88 -5.70 -31.12
N TYR A 16 -17.56 -6.96 -31.42
CA TYR A 16 -16.93 -7.87 -30.47
C TYR A 16 -15.57 -7.34 -29.98
N LEU A 17 -14.72 -6.90 -30.89
CA LEU A 17 -13.41 -6.33 -30.53
C LEU A 17 -13.55 -5.08 -29.66
N ILE A 18 -14.49 -4.19 -29.96
CA ILE A 18 -14.75 -2.99 -29.17
C ILE A 18 -15.21 -3.36 -27.75
N LYS A 19 -16.17 -4.28 -27.65
CA LYS A 19 -16.68 -4.74 -26.34
C LYS A 19 -15.59 -5.43 -25.51
N GLU A 20 -14.78 -6.28 -26.15
CA GLU A 20 -13.71 -6.97 -25.45
C GLU A 20 -12.60 -6.00 -25.00
N TYR A 21 -12.27 -5.01 -25.83
CA TYR A 21 -11.35 -3.93 -25.44
C TYR A 21 -11.88 -3.12 -24.25
N GLN A 22 -13.18 -2.73 -24.28
CA GLN A 22 -13.80 -2.03 -23.16
C GLN A 22 -13.79 -2.86 -21.89
N ARG A 23 -14.14 -4.15 -21.98
CA ARG A 23 -14.10 -5.08 -20.85
C ARG A 23 -12.70 -5.21 -20.25
N LEU A 24 -11.68 -5.35 -21.09
CA LEU A 24 -10.28 -5.45 -20.62
C LEU A 24 -9.82 -4.16 -19.98
N LYS A 25 -10.19 -3.01 -20.55
CA LYS A 25 -9.87 -1.69 -20.00
C LYS A 25 -10.56 -1.43 -18.65
N GLU A 26 -11.82 -1.85 -18.49
CA GLU A 26 -12.55 -1.78 -17.22
C GLU A 26 -11.91 -2.69 -16.16
N LEU A 27 -11.51 -3.91 -16.52
CA LEU A 27 -10.81 -4.82 -15.61
C LEU A 27 -9.47 -4.24 -15.15
N GLU A 28 -8.69 -3.66 -16.07
CA GLU A 28 -7.43 -3.00 -15.77
C GLU A 28 -7.63 -1.80 -14.84
N SER A 29 -8.61 -0.93 -15.14
CA SER A 29 -8.97 0.23 -14.31
C SER A 29 -9.44 -0.19 -12.92
N ASN A 30 -10.29 -1.20 -12.80
CA ASN A 30 -10.78 -1.70 -11.53
C ASN A 30 -9.66 -2.32 -10.68
N GLN A 31 -8.73 -3.03 -11.31
CA GLN A 31 -7.56 -3.57 -10.62
C GLN A 31 -6.66 -2.46 -10.08
N TYR A 32 -6.41 -1.42 -10.88
CA TYR A 32 -5.62 -0.25 -10.49
C TYR A 32 -6.28 0.50 -9.32
N ASN A 33 -7.59 0.71 -9.40
CA ASN A 33 -8.36 1.35 -8.33
C ASN A 33 -8.38 0.52 -7.04
N LEU A 34 -8.48 -0.81 -7.14
CA LEU A 34 -8.48 -1.70 -5.99
C LEU A 34 -7.10 -1.70 -5.30
N GLU A 35 -6.02 -1.81 -6.06
CA GLU A 35 -4.67 -1.74 -5.54
C GLU A 35 -4.39 -0.39 -4.87
N TRP A 36 -4.80 0.71 -5.49
CA TRP A 36 -4.65 2.05 -4.95
C TRP A 36 -5.45 2.23 -3.64
N ASN A 37 -6.70 1.73 -3.59
CA ASN A 37 -7.52 1.78 -2.38
C ASN A 37 -6.92 0.97 -1.23
N VAL A 38 -6.42 -0.23 -1.50
CA VAL A 38 -5.76 -1.08 -0.50
C VAL A 38 -4.51 -0.39 0.05
N LYS A 39 -3.65 0.14 -0.82
CA LYS A 39 -2.47 0.91 -0.43
C LYS A 39 -2.83 2.09 0.45
N ARG A 40 -3.87 2.85 0.10
CA ARG A 40 -4.33 4.01 0.85
C ARG A 40 -4.86 3.64 2.24
N ILE A 41 -5.62 2.55 2.35
CA ILE A 41 -6.15 2.07 3.64
C ILE A 41 -5.01 1.63 4.55
N LEU A 42 -4.10 0.79 4.06
CA LEU A 42 -2.94 0.33 4.82
C LEU A 42 -2.07 1.48 5.31
N SER A 43 -1.81 2.48 4.43
CA SER A 43 -1.00 3.65 4.79
C SER A 43 -1.64 4.55 5.84
N LYS A 44 -2.97 4.59 5.95
CA LYS A 44 -3.67 5.48 6.89
C LYS A 44 -3.92 4.85 8.25
N ALA A 45 -4.43 3.62 8.28
CA ALA A 45 -4.93 3.02 9.51
C ALA A 45 -3.84 2.92 10.60
N ASN A 46 -2.69 2.35 10.27
CA ASN A 46 -1.64 2.13 11.26
C ASN A 46 -0.75 3.36 11.50
N TYR A 47 -0.69 4.29 10.54
CA TYR A 47 -0.07 5.58 10.77
C TYR A 47 -0.71 6.32 11.96
N HIS A 48 -2.03 6.27 12.11
CA HIS A 48 -2.72 6.86 13.25
C HIS A 48 -2.36 6.16 14.56
N ILE A 49 -2.29 4.83 14.58
CA ILE A 49 -1.89 4.06 15.77
C ILE A 49 -0.46 4.46 16.20
N HIS A 50 0.45 4.54 15.26
CA HIS A 50 1.84 4.91 15.52
C HIS A 50 1.97 6.36 16.02
N THR A 51 1.33 7.32 15.34
CA THR A 51 1.37 8.74 15.75
C THR A 51 0.70 8.98 17.10
N ASP A 52 -0.36 8.24 17.43
CA ASP A 52 -0.99 8.28 18.75
C ASP A 52 -0.05 7.78 19.85
N ALA A 53 0.68 6.70 19.60
CA ALA A 53 1.69 6.20 20.54
C ALA A 53 2.82 7.24 20.76
N VAL A 54 3.32 7.87 19.72
CA VAL A 54 4.30 8.96 19.83
C VAL A 54 3.76 10.11 20.67
N LYS A 55 2.51 10.52 20.40
CA LYS A 55 1.85 11.60 21.12
C LYS A 55 1.71 11.30 22.62
N ASN A 56 1.28 10.11 22.96
CA ASN A 56 0.90 9.79 24.35
C ASN A 56 2.10 9.33 25.20
N TYR A 57 3.17 8.79 24.60
CA TYR A 57 4.26 8.18 25.37
C TYR A 57 5.64 8.82 25.14
N ILE A 58 5.88 9.49 24.02
CA ILE A 58 7.16 10.17 23.76
C ILE A 58 7.05 11.67 24.02
N LEU A 59 6.05 12.34 23.44
CA LEU A 59 5.91 13.80 23.55
C LEU A 59 5.80 14.32 25.00
N PRO A 60 5.10 13.67 25.93
CA PRO A 60 5.02 14.16 27.30
C PRO A 60 6.37 14.23 28.03
N THR A 61 7.38 13.51 27.53
CA THR A 61 8.74 13.48 28.09
C THR A 61 9.64 14.59 27.51
N LEU A 62 9.13 15.37 26.54
CA LEU A 62 9.91 16.35 25.80
C LEU A 62 9.31 17.75 25.91
N SER A 63 10.12 18.80 25.71
CA SER A 63 9.64 20.18 25.65
C SER A 63 8.91 20.47 24.33
N GLU A 64 7.84 21.30 24.37
CA GLU A 64 6.94 21.63 23.23
C GLU A 64 7.65 22.03 21.93
N LEU A 65 8.81 22.67 22.02
CA LEU A 65 9.60 23.13 20.86
C LEU A 65 10.15 22.00 19.95
N LYS A 66 9.99 20.72 20.34
CA LYS A 66 10.54 19.56 19.62
C LYS A 66 9.50 18.65 18.98
N GLU A 67 8.22 18.89 19.16
CA GLU A 67 7.16 17.95 18.70
C GLU A 67 7.26 17.57 17.22
N ALA A 68 7.35 18.54 16.33
CA ALA A 68 7.42 18.30 14.88
C ALA A 68 8.64 17.45 14.48
N PHE A 69 9.77 17.64 15.16
CA PHE A 69 10.98 16.87 14.92
C PHE A 69 10.83 15.43 15.42
N VAL A 70 10.13 15.22 16.53
CA VAL A 70 9.90 13.87 17.09
C VAL A 70 9.05 13.03 16.16
N TYR A 71 7.97 13.57 15.62
CA TYR A 71 7.17 12.85 14.63
C TYR A 71 7.96 12.52 13.37
N ALA A 72 8.77 13.45 12.88
CA ALA A 72 9.62 13.23 11.71
C ALA A 72 10.70 12.16 11.99
N ASP A 73 11.32 12.22 13.16
CA ASP A 73 12.38 11.31 13.59
C ASP A 73 11.84 9.87 13.81
N GLU A 74 10.66 9.72 14.39
CA GLU A 74 9.99 8.43 14.55
C GLU A 74 9.48 7.86 13.21
N ALA A 75 9.01 8.72 12.29
CA ALA A 75 8.65 8.30 10.95
C ALA A 75 9.90 7.87 10.14
N ASP A 76 11.01 8.57 10.29
CA ASP A 76 12.27 8.25 9.64
C ASP A 76 12.90 6.96 10.19
N LEU A 77 12.69 6.61 11.47
CA LEU A 77 13.06 5.31 12.03
C LEU A 77 12.43 4.16 11.21
N LEU A 78 11.12 4.27 10.95
CA LEU A 78 10.39 3.26 10.18
C LEU A 78 10.84 3.24 8.71
N ASN A 79 11.04 4.42 8.10
CA ASN A 79 11.52 4.53 6.73
C ASN A 79 12.92 3.93 6.57
N LEU A 80 13.83 4.20 7.50
CA LEU A 80 15.18 3.63 7.51
C LEU A 80 15.15 2.12 7.68
N ALA A 81 14.33 1.60 8.60
CA ALA A 81 14.20 0.17 8.81
C ALA A 81 13.63 -0.54 7.57
N MET A 82 12.64 0.05 6.90
CA MET A 82 11.92 -0.57 5.78
C MET A 82 12.61 -0.36 4.43
N PHE A 83 13.06 0.86 4.15
CA PHE A 83 13.54 1.29 2.83
C PHE A 83 15.03 1.65 2.80
N GLY A 84 15.71 1.69 3.95
CA GLY A 84 17.12 2.06 4.07
C GLY A 84 17.41 3.56 3.88
N CYS A 85 16.37 4.42 3.81
CA CYS A 85 16.55 5.86 3.65
C CYS A 85 15.45 6.64 4.39
N THR A 86 15.78 7.89 4.78
CA THR A 86 14.81 8.83 5.36
C THR A 86 13.91 9.44 4.27
N ALA A 87 12.79 10.03 4.68
CA ALA A 87 11.90 10.76 3.77
C ALA A 87 12.66 11.91 3.03
N LYS A 88 13.57 12.59 3.72
CA LYS A 88 14.41 13.65 3.12
C LYS A 88 15.38 13.08 2.08
N GLN A 89 16.08 11.99 2.40
CA GLN A 89 17.01 11.36 1.47
C GLN A 89 16.29 10.88 0.20
N TRP A 90 15.10 10.28 0.35
CA TRP A 90 14.29 9.84 -0.77
C TRP A 90 13.88 11.01 -1.68
N LYS A 91 13.42 12.13 -1.11
CA LYS A 91 13.05 13.33 -1.87
C LYS A 91 14.22 13.92 -2.66
N VAL A 92 15.41 13.94 -2.07
CA VAL A 92 16.64 14.41 -2.75
C VAL A 92 17.00 13.49 -3.92
N ALA A 93 16.85 12.19 -3.75
CA ALA A 93 17.13 11.21 -4.79
C ALA A 93 16.04 11.16 -5.90
N ASN A 94 14.83 11.66 -5.62
CA ASN A 94 13.68 11.61 -6.54
C ASN A 94 13.01 13.01 -6.68
N PRO A 95 13.73 14.03 -7.20
CA PRO A 95 13.25 15.41 -7.19
C PRO A 95 11.98 15.62 -8.01
N GLU A 96 11.86 14.98 -9.16
CA GLU A 96 10.68 15.10 -10.03
C GLU A 96 9.40 14.55 -9.37
N ARG A 97 9.51 13.44 -8.62
CA ARG A 97 8.39 12.85 -7.87
C ARG A 97 8.05 13.69 -6.64
N ALA A 98 9.07 14.21 -5.96
CA ALA A 98 8.89 15.09 -4.82
C ALA A 98 8.16 16.39 -5.20
N LEU A 99 8.43 16.97 -6.39
CA LEU A 99 7.70 18.12 -6.93
C LEU A 99 6.22 17.83 -7.21
N LYS A 100 5.87 16.58 -7.52
CA LYS A 100 4.47 16.13 -7.68
C LYS A 100 3.79 15.83 -6.34
N GLY A 101 4.47 16.01 -5.22
CA GLY A 101 3.93 15.72 -3.89
C GLY A 101 3.97 14.24 -3.49
N GLU A 102 4.64 13.39 -4.29
CA GLU A 102 4.79 11.97 -3.99
C GLU A 102 5.81 11.76 -2.85
N ASN A 103 5.64 10.65 -2.16
CA ASN A 103 6.53 10.18 -1.09
C ASN A 103 6.89 8.70 -1.30
N ILE A 104 7.81 8.17 -0.47
CA ILE A 104 8.31 6.81 -0.60
C ILE A 104 7.20 5.74 -0.51
N ARG A 105 6.13 5.98 0.25
CA ARG A 105 5.01 5.04 0.40
C ARG A 105 4.15 4.95 -0.86
N ASP A 106 4.11 6.01 -1.68
CA ASP A 106 3.31 6.04 -2.91
C ASP A 106 3.88 5.10 -3.98
N ILE A 107 5.19 4.81 -3.93
CA ILE A 107 5.86 3.89 -4.84
C ILE A 107 6.05 2.47 -4.27
N ALA A 108 5.79 2.30 -2.98
CA ALA A 108 5.93 1.01 -2.32
C ALA A 108 4.95 -0.04 -2.85
N SER A 109 5.37 -1.29 -2.90
CA SER A 109 4.51 -2.43 -3.22
C SER A 109 3.47 -2.69 -2.13
N ILE A 110 2.44 -3.48 -2.42
CA ILE A 110 1.45 -3.90 -1.42
C ILE A 110 2.12 -4.68 -0.28
N ASN A 111 3.06 -5.56 -0.59
CA ASN A 111 3.79 -6.31 0.42
C ASN A 111 4.58 -5.38 1.34
N GLU A 112 5.27 -4.39 0.79
CA GLU A 112 6.01 -3.40 1.57
C GLU A 112 5.09 -2.55 2.45
N LEU A 113 3.94 -2.14 1.94
CA LEU A 113 2.96 -1.39 2.74
C LEU A 113 2.31 -2.25 3.83
N ALA A 114 2.09 -3.54 3.59
CA ALA A 114 1.61 -4.47 4.61
C ALA A 114 2.65 -4.65 5.72
N ILE A 115 3.91 -4.84 5.37
CA ILE A 115 5.01 -4.90 6.35
C ILE A 115 5.12 -3.59 7.11
N LEU A 116 5.11 -2.44 6.42
CA LEU A 116 5.16 -1.12 7.04
C LEU A 116 4.03 -0.93 8.06
N SER A 117 2.82 -1.33 7.70
CA SER A 117 1.64 -1.31 8.57
C SER A 117 1.86 -2.15 9.85
N ASN A 118 2.44 -3.34 9.72
CA ASN A 118 2.74 -4.20 10.85
C ASN A 118 3.82 -3.60 11.77
N ILE A 119 4.88 -3.05 11.20
CA ILE A 119 5.96 -2.45 12.00
C ILE A 119 5.56 -1.11 12.63
N GLU A 120 4.62 -0.35 12.04
CA GLU A 120 4.00 0.82 12.68
C GLU A 120 3.28 0.42 13.96
N SER A 121 2.47 -0.64 13.90
CA SER A 121 1.76 -1.18 15.07
C SER A 121 2.72 -1.76 16.12
N LEU A 122 3.74 -2.50 15.67
CA LEU A 122 4.77 -3.04 16.55
C LEU A 122 5.53 -1.91 17.25
N ASN A 123 5.99 -0.89 16.51
CA ASN A 123 6.71 0.25 17.07
C ASN A 123 5.86 1.01 18.10
N ALA A 124 4.56 1.18 17.83
CA ALA A 124 3.64 1.77 18.79
C ALA A 124 3.60 0.99 20.13
N SER A 125 3.60 -0.35 20.05
CA SER A 125 3.67 -1.21 21.24
C SER A 125 5.02 -1.09 21.96
N LEU A 126 6.13 -1.08 21.23
CA LEU A 126 7.48 -0.95 21.80
C LEU A 126 7.66 0.43 22.47
N ILE A 127 7.13 1.50 21.90
CA ILE A 127 7.09 2.85 22.50
C ILE A 127 6.34 2.81 23.83
N LYS A 128 5.16 2.20 23.87
CA LYS A 128 4.35 2.05 25.07
C LYS A 128 5.09 1.30 26.18
N HIS A 129 5.96 0.36 25.84
CA HIS A 129 6.78 -0.39 26.80
C HIS A 129 8.12 0.29 27.11
N ASN A 130 8.32 1.54 26.70
CA ASN A 130 9.54 2.33 26.92
C ASN A 130 10.82 1.67 26.42
N ILE A 131 10.75 0.92 25.33
CA ILE A 131 11.93 0.33 24.68
C ILE A 131 12.75 1.45 24.02
N ALA A 132 14.06 1.44 24.26
CA ALA A 132 14.98 2.44 23.69
C ALA A 132 14.96 2.43 22.16
N LYS A 133 15.16 3.60 21.53
CA LYS A 133 15.03 3.79 20.08
C LYS A 133 15.95 2.87 19.29
N GLU A 134 17.19 2.69 19.73
CA GLU A 134 18.19 1.82 19.10
C GLU A 134 17.78 0.36 19.14
N GLU A 135 17.18 -0.06 20.24
CA GLU A 135 16.67 -1.43 20.39
C GLU A 135 15.41 -1.65 19.55
N ARG A 136 14.50 -0.67 19.53
CA ARG A 136 13.32 -0.69 18.64
C ARG A 136 13.74 -0.84 17.18
N PHE A 137 14.76 -0.09 16.74
CA PHE A 137 15.27 -0.19 15.37
C PHE A 137 15.74 -1.61 15.02
N LYS A 138 16.49 -2.27 15.89
CA LYS A 138 16.95 -3.66 15.70
C LYS A 138 15.79 -4.63 15.57
N ILE A 139 14.82 -4.55 16.49
CA ILE A 139 13.61 -5.38 16.47
C ILE A 139 12.83 -5.19 15.17
N LEU A 140 12.65 -3.93 14.74
CA LEU A 140 11.93 -3.61 13.52
C LEU A 140 12.63 -4.17 12.28
N VAL A 141 13.95 -4.01 12.16
CA VAL A 141 14.74 -4.55 11.03
C VAL A 141 14.64 -6.07 10.95
N GLU A 142 14.74 -6.77 12.09
CA GLU A 142 14.61 -8.23 12.15
C GLU A 142 13.19 -8.66 11.74
N THR A 143 12.17 -8.03 12.29
CA THR A 143 10.76 -8.28 11.93
C THR A 143 10.49 -8.07 10.44
N ILE A 144 11.04 -7.00 9.85
CA ILE A 144 10.92 -6.72 8.41
C ILE A 144 11.54 -7.86 7.60
N LYS A 145 12.73 -8.31 7.97
CA LYS A 145 13.45 -9.39 7.29
C LYS A 145 12.64 -10.70 7.32
N GLU A 146 12.09 -11.05 8.46
CA GLU A 146 11.24 -12.24 8.62
C GLU A 146 9.96 -12.13 7.77
N GLN A 147 9.26 -10.98 7.83
CA GLN A 147 8.02 -10.78 7.09
C GLN A 147 8.26 -10.74 5.58
N ARG A 148 9.34 -10.12 5.09
CA ARG A 148 9.72 -10.18 3.67
C ARG A 148 9.93 -11.62 3.21
N ALA A 149 10.64 -12.44 3.98
CA ALA A 149 10.90 -13.85 3.65
C ALA A 149 9.61 -14.67 3.43
N VAL A 150 8.51 -14.28 4.09
CA VAL A 150 7.18 -14.90 3.93
C VAL A 150 6.37 -14.25 2.83
N LEU A 151 6.24 -12.91 2.87
CA LEU A 151 5.30 -12.17 2.02
C LEU A 151 5.76 -12.06 0.57
N ASP A 152 7.06 -12.06 0.30
CA ASP A 152 7.59 -12.04 -1.07
C ASP A 152 7.28 -13.33 -1.85
N LYS A 153 6.86 -14.38 -1.15
CA LYS A 153 6.40 -15.65 -1.77
C LYS A 153 4.91 -15.65 -2.10
N VAL A 154 4.15 -14.65 -1.66
CA VAL A 154 2.69 -14.59 -1.76
C VAL A 154 2.26 -13.53 -2.76
N ASP A 155 1.47 -13.93 -3.75
CA ASP A 155 0.82 -13.00 -4.70
C ASP A 155 -0.54 -12.55 -4.16
N TYR A 156 -0.54 -11.44 -3.39
CA TYR A 156 -1.77 -10.87 -2.83
C TYR A 156 -2.74 -10.31 -3.88
N LEU A 157 -2.22 -9.83 -5.01
CA LEU A 157 -3.07 -9.33 -6.11
C LEU A 157 -3.94 -10.45 -6.67
N LYS A 158 -3.40 -11.67 -6.75
CA LYS A 158 -4.16 -12.84 -7.20
C LYS A 158 -5.26 -13.20 -6.22
N SER A 159 -5.01 -13.11 -4.92
CA SER A 159 -6.01 -13.36 -3.87
C SER A 159 -7.13 -12.31 -3.86
N ILE A 160 -6.79 -11.02 -4.04
CA ILE A 160 -7.75 -9.92 -4.12
C ILE A 160 -8.63 -10.07 -5.38
N LYS A 161 -8.06 -10.45 -6.53
CA LYS A 161 -8.82 -10.73 -7.76
C LYS A 161 -9.83 -11.86 -7.57
N LYS A 162 -9.44 -12.92 -6.87
CA LYS A 162 -10.32 -14.05 -6.58
C LYS A 162 -11.53 -13.61 -5.74
N LEU A 163 -11.29 -12.85 -4.66
CA LEU A 163 -12.37 -12.31 -3.81
C LEU A 163 -13.33 -11.40 -4.60
N SER A 164 -12.78 -10.53 -5.47
CA SER A 164 -13.60 -9.65 -6.33
C SER A 164 -14.48 -10.45 -7.29
N ASN A 165 -13.95 -11.51 -7.90
CA ASN A 165 -14.71 -12.37 -8.80
C ASN A 165 -15.79 -13.15 -8.06
N ASP A 166 -15.49 -13.71 -6.89
CA ASP A 166 -16.46 -14.44 -6.08
C ASP A 166 -17.62 -13.54 -5.63
N THR A 167 -17.34 -12.28 -5.26
CA THR A 167 -18.36 -11.29 -4.90
C THR A 167 -19.25 -10.94 -6.09
N TYR A 168 -18.67 -10.81 -7.29
CA TYR A 168 -19.43 -10.52 -8.51
C TYR A 168 -20.36 -11.67 -8.92
N ILE A 169 -19.88 -12.91 -8.83
CA ILE A 169 -20.68 -14.13 -9.11
C ILE A 169 -21.83 -14.26 -8.11
N SER A 170 -21.61 -14.00 -6.83
CA SER A 170 -22.68 -14.07 -5.82
C SER A 170 -23.77 -13.01 -6.02
N MET A 171 -23.44 -11.82 -6.54
CA MET A 171 -24.43 -10.78 -6.90
C MET A 171 -25.27 -11.15 -8.13
N GLU A 172 -24.70 -11.83 -9.12
CA GLU A 172 -25.44 -12.30 -10.29
C GLU A 172 -26.36 -13.48 -9.95
N SER A 173 -25.93 -14.41 -9.10
CA SER A 173 -26.78 -15.53 -8.66
C SER A 173 -27.98 -15.06 -7.84
N ASN A 174 -27.86 -13.99 -7.05
CA ASN A 174 -28.99 -13.41 -6.32
C ASN A 174 -30.01 -12.73 -7.24
N LYS A 175 -29.58 -12.15 -8.37
CA LYS A 175 -30.52 -11.59 -9.36
C LYS A 175 -31.34 -12.63 -10.13
N GLN A 176 -30.91 -13.88 -10.17
CA GLN A 176 -31.66 -14.98 -10.79
C GLN A 176 -32.67 -15.63 -9.84
N LEU A 177 -32.57 -15.42 -8.54
CA LEU A 177 -33.48 -15.94 -7.53
C LEU A 177 -34.72 -15.05 -7.32
N ASP A 178 -34.66 -13.80 -7.78
CA ASP A 178 -35.78 -12.82 -7.67
C ASP A 178 -36.64 -12.73 -8.96
N LYS A 179 -36.53 -13.70 -9.87
CA LYS A 179 -37.39 -13.87 -11.03
C LYS A 179 -38.18 -15.18 -10.97
#